data_25422b6ecafc43e6e3060e750ac2a460
#
_entry.id   25422b6ecafc43e6e3060e750ac2a460
#
_cell.length_a   1.000
_cell.length_b   1.000
_cell.length_c   1.000
_cell.angle_alpha   90.00
_cell.angle_beta   90.00
_cell.angle_gamma   90.00
#
_symmetry.space_group_name_H-M   'P 1'
#
loop_
_entity.id
_entity.type
_entity.pdbx_description
1 polymer ?
#
loop_
_entity_poly.entity_id
_entity_poly.type
_entity_poly.pdbx_seq_one_letter_code
_entity_poly.pdbx_strand_id
1 'polypeptide(L)'
;VGYFIGLLLSIGSVMLGESEGLVNDLMGIGIYGLLSIVLLNLSLIINDKIILSKFDIKKEIFDDKNVGTGVVEGSNAIATGLVVMGAITGEGYGEAGPIVNVLIYWILGQIILFVTSKIYNLITSYDIHDYIERGNIAVAVGYSGAIIAIGNLINNSLAHDFDSWMITFQDVGFNVIVGFAFLPIARLLTD
;
A
#
# COMPACT_ATOMS: atom_id res chain seq x y z
N VAL A 1 -2.39 14.44 5.68
CA VAL A 1 -3.56 14.16 4.81
C VAL A 1 -3.50 12.70 4.34
N GLY A 2 -2.41 12.23 3.71
CA GLY A 2 -2.28 10.86 3.19
C GLY A 2 -2.56 9.76 4.21
N TYR A 3 -2.06 9.91 5.44
CA TYR A 3 -2.34 8.98 6.54
C TYR A 3 -3.85 8.82 6.79
N PHE A 4 -4.60 9.93 6.85
CA PHE A 4 -6.04 9.88 7.07
C PHE A 4 -6.79 9.26 5.89
N ILE A 5 -6.31 9.47 4.65
CA ILE A 5 -6.88 8.80 3.48
C ILE A 5 -6.63 7.30 3.56
N GLY A 6 -5.41 6.87 3.85
CA GLY A 6 -5.08 5.45 4.05
C GLY A 6 -5.91 4.81 5.16
N LEU A 7 -6.12 5.53 6.26
CA LEU A 7 -6.96 5.07 7.37
C LEU A 7 -8.44 4.95 6.97
N LEU A 8 -8.97 5.93 6.24
CA LEU A 8 -10.35 5.88 5.72
C LEU A 8 -10.56 4.71 4.75
N LEU A 9 -9.60 4.45 3.87
CA LEU A 9 -9.65 3.31 2.94
C LEU A 9 -9.68 1.98 3.70
N SER A 10 -8.77 1.82 4.65
CA SER A 10 -8.63 0.56 5.39
C SER A 10 -9.77 0.30 6.37
N ILE A 11 -10.28 1.30 7.10
CA ILE A 11 -11.43 1.13 8.00
C ILE A 11 -12.72 1.06 7.19
N GLY A 12 -12.85 1.88 6.13
CA GLY A 12 -14.03 1.90 5.28
C GLY A 12 -14.30 0.58 4.58
N SER A 13 -13.26 -0.23 4.34
CA SER A 13 -13.40 -1.55 3.73
C SER A 13 -14.29 -2.49 4.53
N VAL A 14 -14.27 -2.39 5.85
CA VAL A 14 -15.08 -3.24 6.75
C VAL A 14 -16.59 -3.00 6.54
N MET A 15 -16.96 -1.85 5.98
CA MET A 15 -18.36 -1.47 5.73
C MET A 15 -18.85 -1.88 4.33
N LEU A 16 -17.99 -2.48 3.49
CA LEU A 16 -18.34 -2.84 2.11
C LEU A 16 -18.97 -4.24 2.00
N GLY A 17 -18.86 -5.09 3.04
CA GLY A 17 -19.43 -6.43 3.07
C GLY A 17 -20.95 -6.43 3.27
N GLU A 18 -21.58 -7.59 3.08
CA GLU A 18 -22.99 -7.79 3.39
C GLU A 18 -23.26 -7.66 4.90
N SER A 19 -24.37 -7.02 5.27
CA SER A 19 -24.73 -6.86 6.68
C SER A 19 -25.22 -8.17 7.27
N GLU A 20 -24.58 -8.61 8.34
CA GLU A 20 -24.99 -9.77 9.14
C GLU A 20 -25.83 -9.36 10.38
N GLY A 21 -26.24 -8.10 10.43
CA GLY A 21 -27.02 -7.51 11.53
C GLY A 21 -26.17 -6.60 12.42
N LEU A 22 -26.82 -5.62 13.03
CA LEU A 22 -26.20 -4.49 13.73
C LEU A 22 -25.09 -4.90 14.71
N VAL A 23 -25.28 -5.97 15.47
CA VAL A 23 -24.30 -6.40 16.51
C VAL A 23 -23.05 -6.99 15.85
N ASN A 24 -23.22 -7.85 14.83
CA ASN A 24 -22.11 -8.46 14.11
C ASN A 24 -21.33 -7.42 13.32
N ASP A 25 -22.02 -6.48 12.66
CA ASP A 25 -21.41 -5.39 11.91
C ASP A 25 -20.58 -4.49 12.83
N LEU A 26 -21.11 -4.12 14.02
CA LEU A 26 -20.36 -3.32 15.00
C LEU A 26 -19.15 -4.06 15.58
N MET A 27 -19.26 -5.37 15.81
CA MET A 27 -18.11 -6.18 16.24
C MET A 27 -17.06 -6.28 15.12
N GLY A 28 -17.48 -6.48 13.88
CA GLY A 28 -16.60 -6.49 12.71
C GLY A 28 -15.84 -5.18 12.56
N ILE A 29 -16.54 -4.04 12.60
CA ILE A 29 -15.94 -2.70 12.56
C ILE A 29 -14.93 -2.51 13.69
N GLY A 30 -15.26 -2.97 14.91
CA GLY A 30 -14.37 -2.88 16.07
C GLY A 30 -13.08 -3.68 15.87
N ILE A 31 -13.18 -4.95 15.47
CA ILE A 31 -12.04 -5.86 15.32
C ILE A 31 -11.18 -5.47 14.11
N TYR A 32 -11.78 -5.38 12.92
CA TYR A 32 -11.03 -5.10 11.70
C TYR A 32 -10.62 -3.64 11.59
N GLY A 33 -11.39 -2.71 12.15
CA GLY A 33 -11.00 -1.30 12.25
C GLY A 33 -9.76 -1.12 13.13
N LEU A 34 -9.71 -1.79 14.29
CA LEU A 34 -8.52 -1.77 15.15
C LEU A 34 -7.32 -2.45 14.46
N LEU A 35 -7.56 -3.60 13.82
CA LEU A 35 -6.53 -4.30 13.04
C LEU A 35 -5.98 -3.41 11.93
N SER A 36 -6.85 -2.70 11.19
CA SER A 36 -6.48 -1.75 10.15
C SER A 36 -5.54 -0.65 10.67
N ILE A 37 -5.87 -0.07 11.82
CA ILE A 37 -5.03 0.96 12.46
C ILE A 37 -3.65 0.40 12.78
N VAL A 38 -3.60 -0.81 13.37
CA VAL A 38 -2.34 -1.46 13.72
C VAL A 38 -1.51 -1.77 12.48
N LEU A 39 -2.12 -2.39 11.46
CA LEU A 39 -1.41 -2.77 10.23
C LEU A 39 -0.92 -1.55 9.45
N LEU A 40 -1.71 -0.48 9.36
CA LEU A 40 -1.30 0.76 8.71
C LEU A 40 -0.08 1.37 9.40
N ASN A 41 -0.11 1.50 10.73
CA ASN A 41 1.00 2.07 11.47
C ASN A 41 2.26 1.19 11.42
N LEU A 42 2.12 -0.13 11.50
CA LEU A 42 3.25 -1.06 11.32
C LEU A 42 3.85 -0.93 9.92
N SER A 43 3.03 -0.81 8.90
CA SER A 43 3.50 -0.61 7.52
C SER A 43 4.29 0.68 7.36
N LEU A 44 3.84 1.79 7.92
CA LEU A 44 4.58 3.05 7.87
C LEU A 44 5.94 2.91 8.53
N ILE A 45 6.02 2.30 9.71
CA ILE A 45 7.30 2.04 10.39
C ILE A 45 8.23 1.15 9.55
N ILE A 46 7.68 0.15 8.87
CA ILE A 46 8.43 -0.75 7.98
C ILE A 46 8.91 0.02 6.75
N ASN A 47 8.02 0.78 6.12
CA ASN A 47 8.32 1.55 4.92
C ASN A 47 9.38 2.63 5.18
N ASP A 48 9.30 3.32 6.30
CA ASP A 48 10.32 4.30 6.74
C ASP A 48 11.72 3.65 6.84
N LYS A 49 11.78 2.45 7.41
CA LYS A 49 13.05 1.75 7.62
C LYS A 49 13.59 1.04 6.39
N ILE A 50 12.74 0.65 5.45
CA ILE A 50 13.12 -0.19 4.31
C ILE A 50 13.08 0.60 3.00
N ILE A 51 12.01 1.33 2.73
CA ILE A 51 11.82 2.07 1.49
C ILE A 51 12.55 3.41 1.55
N LEU A 52 12.36 4.16 2.62
CA LEU A 52 12.95 5.49 2.83
C LEU A 52 14.16 5.47 3.78
N SER A 53 14.88 4.37 3.84
CA SER A 53 15.96 4.13 4.80
C SER A 53 17.19 5.03 4.65
N LYS A 54 17.28 5.80 3.57
CA LYS A 54 18.47 6.63 3.28
C LYS A 54 18.49 7.95 4.05
N PHE A 55 17.35 8.44 4.55
CA PHE A 55 17.25 9.71 5.25
C PHE A 55 16.25 9.66 6.41
N ASP A 56 16.41 10.57 7.36
CA ASP A 56 15.52 10.68 8.52
C ASP A 56 14.25 11.45 8.13
N ILE A 57 13.14 10.70 7.93
CA ILE A 57 11.84 11.25 7.51
C ILE A 57 11.34 12.33 8.47
N LYS A 58 11.56 12.14 9.79
CA LYS A 58 11.10 13.14 10.76
C LYS A 58 11.85 14.44 10.59
N LYS A 59 13.18 14.39 10.46
CA LYS A 59 14.00 15.55 10.19
C LYS A 59 13.59 16.23 8.89
N GLU A 60 13.48 15.45 7.81
CA GLU A 60 13.09 15.96 6.49
C GLU A 60 11.75 16.72 6.51
N ILE A 61 10.73 16.16 7.18
CA ILE A 61 9.40 16.77 7.21
C ILE A 61 9.32 17.93 8.19
N PHE A 62 9.87 17.81 9.42
CA PHE A 62 9.66 18.79 10.48
C PHE A 62 10.71 19.89 10.49
N ASP A 63 11.99 19.55 10.27
CA ASP A 63 13.09 20.50 10.35
C ASP A 63 13.34 21.12 8.96
N ASP A 64 13.52 20.30 7.93
CA ASP A 64 13.86 20.74 6.57
C ASP A 64 12.63 21.12 5.73
N LYS A 65 11.40 20.81 6.24
CA LYS A 65 10.11 21.10 5.58
C LYS A 65 10.04 20.57 4.15
N ASN A 66 10.63 19.42 3.91
CA ASN A 66 10.70 18.79 2.60
C ASN A 66 9.30 18.28 2.17
N VAL A 67 8.68 19.04 1.26
CA VAL A 67 7.36 18.71 0.71
C VAL A 67 7.38 17.39 -0.05
N GLY A 68 8.47 17.09 -0.77
CA GLY A 68 8.65 15.85 -1.51
C GLY A 68 8.57 14.63 -0.61
N THR A 69 9.30 14.62 0.50
CA THR A 69 9.24 13.56 1.52
C THR A 69 7.83 13.42 2.10
N GLY A 70 7.15 14.54 2.38
CA GLY A 70 5.78 14.51 2.88
C GLY A 70 4.78 13.93 1.88
N VAL A 71 4.96 14.16 0.57
CA VAL A 71 4.14 13.58 -0.50
C VAL A 71 4.36 12.07 -0.58
N VAL A 72 5.60 11.60 -0.53
CA VAL A 72 5.94 10.17 -0.57
C VAL A 72 5.40 9.45 0.67
N GLU A 73 5.58 10.01 1.85
CA GLU A 73 5.05 9.44 3.09
C GLU A 73 3.52 9.33 3.05
N GLY A 74 2.85 10.39 2.57
CA GLY A 74 1.40 10.36 2.36
C GLY A 74 0.95 9.29 1.36
N SER A 75 1.70 9.09 0.28
CA SER A 75 1.40 8.08 -0.73
C SER A 75 1.63 6.65 -0.24
N ASN A 76 2.66 6.42 0.57
CA ASN A 76 2.89 5.13 1.23
C ASN A 76 1.72 4.77 2.15
N ALA A 77 1.19 5.74 2.90
CA ALA A 77 0.02 5.54 3.75
C ALA A 77 -1.23 5.18 2.91
N ILE A 78 -1.45 5.86 1.78
CA ILE A 78 -2.56 5.57 0.87
C ILE A 78 -2.41 4.17 0.26
N ALA A 79 -1.25 3.85 -0.29
CA ALA A 79 -0.98 2.55 -0.90
C ALA A 79 -1.12 1.39 0.10
N THR A 80 -0.63 1.58 1.32
CA THR A 80 -0.82 0.61 2.42
C THR A 80 -2.29 0.48 2.80
N GLY A 81 -3.03 1.61 2.87
CA GLY A 81 -4.47 1.61 3.11
C GLY A 81 -5.23 0.80 2.06
N LEU A 82 -4.85 0.91 0.79
CA LEU A 82 -5.39 0.10 -0.31
C LEU A 82 -5.06 -1.39 -0.15
N VAL A 83 -3.84 -1.73 0.23
CA VAL A 83 -3.45 -3.13 0.51
C VAL A 83 -4.28 -3.72 1.65
N VAL A 84 -4.43 -2.98 2.75
CA VAL A 84 -5.25 -3.43 3.90
C VAL A 84 -6.72 -3.52 3.50
N MET A 85 -7.22 -2.58 2.71
CA MET A 85 -8.57 -2.62 2.14
C MET A 85 -8.80 -3.93 1.37
N GLY A 86 -7.95 -4.25 0.39
CA GLY A 86 -8.06 -5.49 -0.38
C GLY A 86 -7.97 -6.75 0.47
N ALA A 87 -7.08 -6.74 1.48
CA ALA A 87 -6.93 -7.87 2.40
C ALA A 87 -8.16 -8.13 3.28
N ILE A 88 -8.97 -7.09 3.56
CA ILE A 88 -10.17 -7.20 4.40
C ILE A 88 -11.43 -7.45 3.56
N THR A 89 -11.52 -6.87 2.35
CA THR A 89 -12.71 -7.01 1.50
C THR A 89 -12.78 -8.33 0.74
N GLY A 90 -11.69 -9.07 0.62
CA GLY A 90 -11.70 -10.41 0.01
C GLY A 90 -12.62 -11.35 0.79
N GLU A 91 -13.62 -11.90 0.12
CA GLU A 91 -14.51 -12.89 0.70
C GLU A 91 -13.89 -14.28 0.68
N GLY A 92 -14.19 -15.07 1.67
CA GLY A 92 -13.69 -16.44 1.77
C GLY A 92 -12.48 -16.55 2.70
N TYR A 93 -12.63 -17.48 3.62
CA TYR A 93 -11.63 -17.73 4.64
C TYR A 93 -11.00 -19.08 4.31
N GLY A 94 -9.79 -19.09 3.81
CA GLY A 94 -9.03 -20.32 3.76
C GLY A 94 -9.02 -21.02 5.13
N GLU A 95 -8.51 -22.25 5.20
CA GLU A 95 -8.46 -23.05 6.42
C GLU A 95 -7.83 -22.32 7.64
N ALA A 96 -7.03 -21.28 7.38
CA ALA A 96 -6.33 -20.52 8.42
C ALA A 96 -7.19 -19.50 9.17
N GLY A 97 -8.40 -19.18 8.68
CA GLY A 97 -9.32 -18.21 9.27
C GLY A 97 -9.04 -16.74 8.85
N PRO A 98 -10.04 -15.84 9.07
CA PRO A 98 -10.07 -14.53 8.46
C PRO A 98 -8.89 -13.62 8.84
N ILE A 99 -8.55 -13.53 10.12
CA ILE A 99 -7.47 -12.66 10.60
C ILE A 99 -6.11 -13.08 10.04
N VAL A 100 -5.86 -14.39 9.96
CA VAL A 100 -4.59 -14.92 9.44
C VAL A 100 -4.48 -14.62 7.94
N ASN A 101 -5.57 -14.74 7.18
CA ASN A 101 -5.60 -14.36 5.77
C ASN A 101 -5.27 -12.88 5.56
N VAL A 102 -5.89 -11.99 6.35
CA VAL A 102 -5.59 -10.55 6.31
C VAL A 102 -4.10 -10.30 6.57
N LEU A 103 -3.51 -10.97 7.54
CA LEU A 103 -2.08 -10.83 7.84
C LEU A 103 -1.19 -11.32 6.69
N ILE A 104 -1.52 -12.48 6.08
CA ILE A 104 -0.75 -13.01 4.94
C ILE A 104 -0.85 -12.06 3.75
N TYR A 105 -2.04 -11.59 3.41
CA TYR A 105 -2.25 -10.65 2.31
C TYR A 105 -1.56 -9.29 2.57
N TRP A 106 -1.62 -8.81 3.81
CA TRP A 106 -0.89 -7.61 4.20
C TRP A 106 0.62 -7.77 4.02
N ILE A 107 1.22 -8.88 4.49
CA ILE A 107 2.65 -9.16 4.30
C ILE A 107 3.00 -9.20 2.82
N LEU A 108 2.22 -9.94 2.02
CA LEU A 108 2.40 -10.03 0.57
C LEU A 108 2.38 -8.64 -0.08
N GLY A 109 1.39 -7.82 0.27
CA GLY A 109 1.27 -6.46 -0.24
C GLY A 109 2.46 -5.57 0.14
N GLN A 110 2.97 -5.67 1.37
CA GLN A 110 4.17 -4.93 1.79
C GLN A 110 5.41 -5.34 0.99
N ILE A 111 5.58 -6.65 0.75
CA ILE A 111 6.68 -7.17 -0.08
C ILE A 111 6.58 -6.59 -1.51
N ILE A 112 5.39 -6.59 -2.10
CA ILE A 112 5.19 -6.07 -3.45
C ILE A 112 5.45 -4.56 -3.51
N LEU A 113 4.98 -3.77 -2.54
CA LEU A 113 5.26 -2.33 -2.46
C LEU A 113 6.77 -2.06 -2.35
N PHE A 114 7.48 -2.84 -1.54
CA PHE A 114 8.94 -2.76 -1.45
C PHE A 114 9.64 -3.08 -2.78
N VAL A 115 9.24 -4.18 -3.44
CA VAL A 115 9.78 -4.55 -4.75
C VAL A 115 9.48 -3.47 -5.79
N THR A 116 8.28 -2.88 -5.76
CA THR A 116 7.89 -1.75 -6.61
C THR A 116 8.84 -0.57 -6.46
N SER A 117 9.14 -0.19 -5.21
CA SER A 117 10.10 0.88 -4.91
C SER A 117 11.47 0.60 -5.53
N LYS A 118 11.97 -0.63 -5.39
CA LYS A 118 13.26 -1.04 -5.96
C LYS A 118 13.26 -1.03 -7.49
N ILE A 119 12.20 -1.57 -8.11
CA ILE A 119 12.06 -1.58 -9.57
C ILE A 119 11.98 -0.15 -10.11
N TYR A 120 11.16 0.71 -9.47
CA TYR A 120 11.02 2.09 -9.91
C TYR A 120 12.35 2.85 -9.83
N ASN A 121 13.13 2.66 -8.76
CA ASN A 121 14.46 3.25 -8.65
C ASN A 121 15.45 2.68 -9.71
N LEU A 122 15.31 1.39 -10.07
CA LEU A 122 16.18 0.74 -11.06
C LEU A 122 15.94 1.22 -12.49
N ILE A 123 14.68 1.49 -12.86
CA ILE A 123 14.32 1.98 -14.21
C ILE A 123 14.55 3.49 -14.37
N THR A 124 14.86 4.20 -13.29
CA THR A 124 15.14 5.62 -13.29
C THR A 124 16.65 5.83 -13.50
N SER A 125 17.03 6.83 -14.31
CA SER A 125 18.45 7.14 -14.61
C SER A 125 19.20 7.83 -13.46
N TYR A 126 18.51 8.11 -12.35
CA TYR A 126 19.03 8.78 -11.16
C TYR A 126 18.47 8.12 -9.88
N ASP A 127 19.14 8.33 -8.75
CA ASP A 127 18.62 7.85 -7.46
C ASP A 127 17.46 8.72 -7.00
N ILE A 128 16.27 8.12 -6.96
CA ILE A 128 15.03 8.79 -6.61
C ILE A 128 15.09 9.36 -5.19
N HIS A 129 15.68 8.61 -4.25
CA HIS A 129 15.78 9.01 -2.86
C HIS A 129 16.62 10.27 -2.70
N ASP A 130 17.77 10.35 -3.40
CA ASP A 130 18.64 11.53 -3.37
C ASP A 130 17.93 12.78 -3.93
N TYR A 131 17.10 12.59 -4.99
CA TYR A 131 16.35 13.70 -5.56
C TYR A 131 15.19 14.16 -4.64
N ILE A 132 14.52 13.23 -3.95
CA ILE A 132 13.47 13.56 -2.98
C ILE A 132 14.08 14.28 -1.79
N GLU A 133 15.22 13.80 -1.26
CA GLU A 133 15.95 14.45 -0.16
C GLU A 133 16.35 15.90 -0.50
N ARG A 134 16.73 16.14 -1.75
CA ARG A 134 17.02 17.51 -2.25
C ARG A 134 15.76 18.35 -2.53
N GLY A 135 14.58 17.89 -2.15
CA GLY A 135 13.32 18.62 -2.28
C GLY A 135 12.71 18.62 -3.68
N ASN A 136 13.07 17.68 -4.56
CA ASN A 136 12.48 17.59 -5.90
C ASN A 136 11.05 17.01 -5.84
N ILE A 137 10.07 17.91 -5.84
CA ILE A 137 8.65 17.56 -5.75
C ILE A 137 8.16 16.78 -6.97
N ALA A 138 8.67 17.06 -8.17
CA ALA A 138 8.23 16.37 -9.38
C ALA A 138 8.59 14.87 -9.32
N VAL A 139 9.81 14.56 -8.88
CA VAL A 139 10.26 13.18 -8.67
C VAL A 139 9.43 12.50 -7.58
N ALA A 140 9.17 13.20 -6.48
CA ALA A 140 8.35 12.70 -5.39
C ALA A 140 6.92 12.36 -5.83
N VAL A 141 6.28 13.21 -6.63
CA VAL A 141 4.92 13.00 -7.17
C VAL A 141 4.89 11.82 -8.14
N GLY A 142 5.86 11.73 -9.05
CA GLY A 142 5.96 10.60 -10.00
C GLY A 142 6.11 9.26 -9.28
N TYR A 143 7.01 9.19 -8.31
CA TYR A 143 7.21 8.00 -7.48
C TYR A 143 5.94 7.66 -6.66
N SER A 144 5.30 8.67 -6.07
CA SER A 144 4.07 8.52 -5.30
C SER A 144 2.93 7.94 -6.15
N GLY A 145 2.79 8.42 -7.39
CA GLY A 145 1.81 7.88 -8.34
C GLY A 145 2.01 6.40 -8.62
N ALA A 146 3.28 5.98 -8.82
CA ALA A 146 3.61 4.57 -9.05
C ALA A 146 3.26 3.69 -7.83
N ILE A 147 3.61 4.11 -6.63
CA ILE A 147 3.30 3.37 -5.39
C ILE A 147 1.80 3.23 -5.16
N ILE A 148 1.02 4.30 -5.34
CA ILE A 148 -0.44 4.27 -5.22
C ILE A 148 -1.06 3.37 -6.30
N ALA A 149 -0.60 3.45 -7.54
CA ALA A 149 -1.10 2.63 -8.63
C ALA A 149 -0.90 1.14 -8.36
N ILE A 150 0.27 0.73 -7.91
CA ILE A 150 0.54 -0.66 -7.52
C ILE A 150 -0.27 -1.06 -6.28
N GLY A 151 -0.40 -0.19 -5.28
CA GLY A 151 -1.28 -0.43 -4.14
C GLY A 151 -2.73 -0.72 -4.55
N ASN A 152 -3.24 0.03 -5.55
CA ASN A 152 -4.57 -0.21 -6.10
C ASN A 152 -4.69 -1.52 -6.89
N LEU A 153 -3.64 -1.91 -7.64
CA LEU A 153 -3.62 -3.21 -8.32
C LEU A 153 -3.63 -4.37 -7.31
N ILE A 154 -2.87 -4.25 -6.23
CA ILE A 154 -2.88 -5.23 -5.14
C ILE A 154 -4.27 -5.31 -4.51
N ASN A 155 -4.88 -4.15 -4.18
CA ASN A 155 -6.24 -4.09 -3.66
C ASN A 155 -7.21 -4.88 -4.54
N ASN A 156 -7.25 -4.58 -5.83
CA ASN A 156 -8.13 -5.27 -6.76
C ASN A 156 -7.87 -6.78 -6.86
N SER A 157 -6.61 -7.19 -6.75
CA SER A 157 -6.24 -8.61 -6.82
C SER A 157 -6.60 -9.39 -5.55
N LEU A 158 -6.69 -8.73 -4.41
CA LEU A 158 -7.02 -9.34 -3.12
C LEU A 158 -8.51 -9.25 -2.79
N ALA A 159 -9.26 -8.33 -3.39
CA ALA A 159 -10.66 -8.05 -3.11
C ALA A 159 -11.64 -9.04 -3.79
N HIS A 160 -11.17 -10.24 -4.16
CA HIS A 160 -11.97 -11.31 -4.75
C HIS A 160 -12.19 -12.44 -3.75
N ASP A 161 -13.20 -13.29 -4.04
CA ASP A 161 -13.46 -14.49 -3.25
C ASP A 161 -12.23 -15.39 -3.21
N PHE A 162 -11.98 -15.98 -2.07
CA PHE A 162 -10.88 -16.90 -1.89
C PHE A 162 -11.23 -18.28 -2.47
N ASP A 163 -10.69 -18.61 -3.62
CA ASP A 163 -10.80 -19.96 -4.20
C ASP A 163 -9.69 -20.88 -3.68
N SER A 164 -8.45 -20.46 -3.82
CA SER A 164 -7.28 -21.18 -3.31
C SER A 164 -6.05 -20.25 -3.28
N TRP A 165 -5.07 -20.59 -2.44
CA TRP A 165 -3.79 -19.87 -2.39
C TRP A 165 -3.09 -19.78 -3.75
N MET A 166 -3.18 -20.85 -4.55
CA MET A 166 -2.55 -20.88 -5.89
C MET A 166 -3.17 -19.85 -6.81
N ILE A 167 -4.50 -19.75 -6.85
CA ILE A 167 -5.23 -18.81 -7.69
C ILE A 167 -4.94 -17.39 -7.22
N THR A 168 -5.04 -17.12 -5.92
CA THR A 168 -4.74 -15.79 -5.37
C THR A 168 -3.33 -15.32 -5.72
N PHE A 169 -2.31 -16.18 -5.56
CA PHE A 169 -0.93 -15.81 -5.93
C PHE A 169 -0.74 -15.62 -7.44
N GLN A 170 -1.47 -16.38 -8.28
CA GLN A 170 -1.44 -16.19 -9.73
C GLN A 170 -2.07 -14.85 -10.11
N ASP A 171 -3.21 -14.49 -9.56
CA ASP A 171 -3.91 -13.23 -9.85
C ASP A 171 -3.12 -12.01 -9.37
N VAL A 172 -2.63 -12.05 -8.14
CA VAL A 172 -1.74 -11.00 -7.62
C VAL A 172 -0.48 -10.91 -8.48
N GLY A 173 0.16 -12.04 -8.78
CA GLY A 173 1.37 -12.07 -9.60
C GLY A 173 1.15 -11.52 -10.99
N PHE A 174 0.06 -11.89 -11.66
CA PHE A 174 -0.28 -11.40 -12.99
C PHE A 174 -0.51 -9.88 -12.99
N ASN A 175 -1.35 -9.37 -12.07
CA ASN A 175 -1.65 -7.95 -11.98
C ASN A 175 -0.41 -7.11 -11.64
N VAL A 176 0.45 -7.60 -10.76
CA VAL A 176 1.72 -6.94 -10.41
C VAL A 176 2.68 -6.93 -11.59
N ILE A 177 2.81 -8.02 -12.35
CA ILE A 177 3.65 -8.07 -13.56
C ILE A 177 3.13 -7.07 -14.60
N VAL A 178 1.82 -7.02 -14.83
CA VAL A 178 1.20 -6.03 -15.71
C VAL A 178 1.49 -4.60 -15.21
N GLY A 179 1.32 -4.34 -13.91
CA GLY A 179 1.65 -3.05 -13.31
C GLY A 179 3.12 -2.67 -13.53
N PHE A 180 4.04 -3.59 -13.31
CA PHE A 180 5.47 -3.35 -13.55
C PHE A 180 5.80 -3.11 -15.02
N ALA A 181 5.09 -3.75 -15.96
CA ALA A 181 5.25 -3.48 -17.38
C ALA A 181 4.80 -2.07 -17.77
N PHE A 182 3.83 -1.50 -17.06
CA PHE A 182 3.39 -0.13 -17.28
C PHE A 182 4.28 0.93 -16.64
N LEU A 183 5.08 0.61 -15.63
CA LEU A 183 5.96 1.60 -14.98
C LEU A 183 6.97 2.27 -15.95
N PRO A 184 7.70 1.54 -16.82
CA PRO A 184 8.57 2.17 -17.82
C PRO A 184 7.80 3.04 -18.81
N ILE A 185 6.58 2.63 -19.20
CA ILE A 185 5.74 3.40 -20.11
C ILE A 185 5.29 4.71 -19.45
N ALA A 186 4.81 4.65 -18.22
CA ALA A 186 4.46 5.84 -17.45
C ALA A 186 5.66 6.77 -17.29
N ARG A 187 6.84 6.20 -17.04
CA ARG A 187 8.08 6.95 -16.92
C ARG A 187 8.43 7.70 -18.21
N LEU A 188 8.33 7.04 -19.36
CA LEU A 188 8.60 7.66 -20.67
C LEU A 188 7.63 8.80 -21.02
N LEU A 189 6.44 8.81 -20.44
CA LEU A 189 5.45 9.86 -20.65
C LEU A 189 5.65 11.07 -19.71
N THR A 190 6.41 10.92 -18.64
CA THR A 190 6.65 11.96 -17.63
C THR A 190 8.02 12.62 -17.75
N ASP A 191 8.94 12.06 -18.52
CA ASP A 191 10.25 12.64 -18.87
C ASP A 191 10.16 13.50 -20.13
#